data_a78f67c3cd354f2a674ebdfc3760eedd
#
_entry.id   a78f67c3cd354f2a674ebdfc3760eedd
#
_cell.length_a   1.000
_cell.length_b   1.000
_cell.length_c   1.000
_cell.angle_alpha   90.00
_cell.angle_beta   90.00
_cell.angle_gamma   90.00
#
_symmetry.space_group_name_H-M   'P 1'
#
loop_
_entity.id
_entity.type
_entity.pdbx_description
1 polymer ?
#
loop_
_entity_poly.entity_id
_entity_poly.type
_entity_poly.pdbx_seq_one_letter_code
_entity_poly.pdbx_strand_id
1 'polypeptide(L)'
;RLELTPRALRAIGQNALGDLFEKLMDDQVGSHQITRTGIGHERAYETKQYEFGDNFNLNIQQTIRNAIGRQGPGSPVQLTPDDFEIERTEMTTRASTVLMLDLSLSMPMRDNFLPAKKVTMALHSLISSQYPRDYLGIVGFAESAFEFKPQQLPEVSWDYAYGTNMQHGFMIARRLLGRQSGTKQIIMITDGEPTAHIG
;
A
#
# COMPACT_ATOMS: atom_id res chain seq x y z
N ARG A 1 2.64 -29.41 -22.72
CA ARG A 1 2.12 -28.18 -22.07
C ARG A 1 3.13 -27.80 -21.00
N LEU A 2 3.81 -26.69 -21.19
CA LEU A 2 4.69 -26.10 -20.17
C LEU A 2 3.79 -25.37 -19.17
N GLU A 3 3.57 -25.99 -18.02
CA GLU A 3 2.91 -25.31 -16.90
C GLU A 3 3.94 -24.49 -16.14
N LEU A 4 3.70 -23.18 -16.06
CA LEU A 4 4.53 -22.27 -15.30
C LEU A 4 4.36 -22.57 -13.79
N THR A 5 5.44 -22.94 -13.13
CA THR A 5 5.43 -23.16 -11.69
C THR A 5 5.13 -21.84 -10.94
N PRO A 6 4.56 -21.88 -9.74
CA PRO A 6 4.33 -20.68 -8.92
C PRO A 6 5.61 -19.85 -8.66
N ARG A 7 6.77 -20.48 -8.70
CA ARG A 7 8.07 -19.85 -8.56
C ARG A 7 8.50 -19.08 -9.82
N ALA A 8 8.20 -19.63 -11.01
CA ALA A 8 8.46 -18.96 -12.28
C ALA A 8 7.49 -17.78 -12.49
N LEU A 9 6.21 -17.91 -12.08
CA LEU A 9 5.23 -16.84 -12.10
C LEU A 9 5.65 -15.67 -11.18
N ARG A 10 6.21 -15.96 -9.99
CA ARG A 10 6.75 -14.94 -9.09
C ARG A 10 7.95 -14.21 -9.70
N ALA A 11 8.88 -14.93 -10.30
CA ALA A 11 10.09 -14.33 -10.89
C ALA A 11 9.76 -13.44 -12.11
N ILE A 12 8.86 -13.92 -12.98
CA ILE A 12 8.39 -13.11 -14.14
C ILE A 12 7.61 -11.89 -13.67
N GLY A 13 6.76 -12.05 -12.63
CA GLY A 13 6.00 -10.94 -12.04
C GLY A 13 6.90 -9.89 -11.39
N GLN A 14 7.91 -10.32 -10.64
CA GLN A 14 8.85 -9.40 -9.97
C GLN A 14 9.65 -8.57 -10.95
N ASN A 15 10.12 -9.13 -12.07
CA ASN A 15 10.91 -8.38 -13.05
C ASN A 15 10.03 -7.44 -13.90
N ALA A 16 8.87 -7.90 -14.36
CA ALA A 16 7.98 -7.08 -15.21
C ALA A 16 7.29 -5.95 -14.44
N LEU A 17 7.11 -6.11 -13.13
CA LEU A 17 6.42 -5.13 -12.28
C LEU A 17 7.39 -4.23 -11.52
N GLY A 18 8.62 -4.67 -11.27
CA GLY A 18 9.68 -3.80 -10.77
C GLY A 18 9.83 -2.58 -11.68
N ASP A 19 9.98 -2.80 -12.97
CA ASP A 19 10.11 -1.74 -13.99
C ASP A 19 8.84 -0.86 -14.09
N LEU A 20 7.68 -1.43 -13.87
CA LEU A 20 6.40 -0.69 -13.94
C LEU A 20 6.15 0.12 -12.67
N PHE A 21 6.55 -0.40 -11.51
CA PHE A 21 6.49 0.33 -10.24
C PHE A 21 7.59 1.40 -10.14
N GLU A 22 8.81 1.15 -10.63
CA GLU A 22 9.84 2.20 -10.73
C GLU A 22 9.36 3.35 -11.62
N LYS A 23 8.76 3.05 -12.77
CA LYS A 23 8.17 4.09 -13.64
C LYS A 23 6.99 4.83 -13.00
N LEU A 24 6.14 4.14 -12.24
CA LEU A 24 5.03 4.77 -11.50
C LEU A 24 5.52 5.58 -10.29
N MET A 25 6.65 5.23 -9.69
CA MET A 25 7.30 6.00 -8.63
C MET A 25 8.08 7.19 -9.17
N ASP A 26 8.72 7.07 -10.34
CA ASP A 26 9.42 8.17 -11.02
C ASP A 26 8.45 9.20 -11.61
N ASP A 27 7.26 8.80 -12.01
CA ASP A 27 6.17 9.70 -12.43
C ASP A 27 5.45 10.29 -11.21
N GLN A 28 6.16 11.03 -10.40
CA GLN A 28 5.74 12.01 -9.37
C GLN A 28 4.29 11.92 -8.82
N VAL A 29 3.68 10.75 -8.83
CA VAL A 29 2.42 10.55 -8.10
C VAL A 29 2.78 10.23 -6.65
N GLY A 30 3.07 11.30 -5.88
CA GLY A 30 3.15 11.20 -4.45
C GLY A 30 4.50 11.44 -3.77
N SER A 31 5.47 12.08 -4.41
CA SER A 31 6.58 12.73 -3.70
C SER A 31 6.10 14.03 -3.04
N HIS A 32 5.06 13.94 -2.26
CA HIS A 32 4.73 14.98 -1.30
C HIS A 32 5.50 14.68 -0.01
N GLN A 33 6.48 15.52 0.30
CA GLN A 33 6.93 15.68 1.69
C GLN A 33 5.68 15.98 2.51
N ILE A 34 5.17 14.97 3.21
CA ILE A 34 4.03 15.14 4.10
C ILE A 34 4.53 15.86 5.34
N THR A 35 4.37 17.18 5.35
CA THR A 35 4.61 18.05 6.51
C THR A 35 3.45 17.94 7.54
N ARG A 36 2.72 16.84 7.60
CA ARG A 36 1.57 16.68 8.50
C ARG A 36 1.67 15.41 9.33
N THR A 37 1.57 15.62 10.63
CA THR A 37 1.45 14.66 11.73
C THR A 37 0.36 13.64 11.45
N GLY A 38 0.73 12.38 11.18
CA GLY A 38 -0.17 11.23 11.06
C GLY A 38 -0.09 10.34 12.30
N ILE A 39 -1.21 9.77 12.69
CA ILE A 39 -1.33 8.85 13.84
C ILE A 39 -0.89 7.46 13.38
N GLY A 40 0.36 7.10 13.61
CA GLY A 40 0.87 5.77 13.34
C GLY A 40 2.35 5.69 13.70
N HIS A 41 2.64 5.35 14.95
CA HIS A 41 4.00 5.41 15.48
C HIS A 41 4.70 4.04 15.40
N GLU A 42 5.69 3.90 14.54
CA GLU A 42 6.82 3.04 14.81
C GLU A 42 7.93 3.89 15.44
N ARG A 43 8.46 3.41 16.56
CA ARG A 43 9.59 4.07 17.22
C ARG A 43 10.84 3.84 16.38
N ALA A 44 11.31 4.86 15.69
CA ALA A 44 12.69 4.90 15.26
C ALA A 44 13.55 5.06 16.54
N TYR A 45 14.60 4.29 16.68
CA TYR A 45 15.55 4.43 17.80
C TYR A 45 16.47 5.67 17.66
N GLU A 46 16.17 6.52 16.67
CA GLU A 46 16.90 7.76 16.44
C GLU A 46 16.23 8.90 17.18
N THR A 47 17.03 9.68 17.89
CA THR A 47 16.59 10.92 18.54
C THR A 47 17.06 12.13 17.73
N LYS A 48 16.39 13.25 17.89
CA LYS A 48 16.84 14.55 17.40
C LYS A 48 16.65 15.63 18.47
N GLN A 49 17.42 16.69 18.38
CA GLN A 49 17.20 17.86 19.20
C GLN A 49 15.81 18.46 18.90
N TYR A 50 15.11 18.90 19.95
CA TYR A 50 13.80 19.52 19.83
C TYR A 50 13.88 20.85 19.10
N GLU A 51 13.04 21.03 18.11
CA GLU A 51 12.81 22.29 17.42
C GLU A 51 11.36 22.76 17.64
N PHE A 52 11.15 24.09 17.70
CA PHE A 52 9.81 24.62 17.91
C PHE A 52 8.84 24.19 16.79
N GLY A 53 7.77 23.49 17.17
CA GLY A 53 6.79 22.94 16.25
C GLY A 53 6.84 21.41 16.09
N ASP A 54 7.85 20.76 16.65
CA ASP A 54 7.94 19.31 16.71
C ASP A 54 6.94 18.73 17.71
N ASN A 55 6.53 17.47 17.47
CA ASN A 55 5.78 16.70 18.46
C ASN A 55 6.67 16.44 19.69
N PHE A 56 6.19 16.86 20.85
CA PHE A 56 6.93 16.76 22.11
C PHE A 56 6.93 15.32 22.66
N ASN A 57 7.58 14.41 21.93
CA ASN A 57 7.83 13.03 22.37
C ASN A 57 9.22 12.94 22.99
N LEU A 58 9.34 13.43 24.23
CA LEU A 58 10.58 13.66 24.91
C LEU A 58 11.32 12.35 25.24
N ASN A 59 12.57 12.22 24.80
CA ASN A 59 13.50 11.21 25.28
C ASN A 59 14.19 11.73 26.55
N ILE A 60 13.60 11.37 27.71
CA ILE A 60 14.08 11.84 29.02
C ILE A 60 15.53 11.46 29.27
N GLN A 61 15.96 10.26 28.89
CA GLN A 61 17.31 9.78 29.15
C GLN A 61 18.35 10.61 28.39
N GLN A 62 18.10 10.87 27.12
CA GLN A 62 19.01 11.65 26.29
C GLN A 62 19.00 13.12 26.71
N THR A 63 17.84 13.69 27.02
CA THR A 63 17.70 15.06 27.55
C THR A 63 18.51 15.26 28.83
N ILE A 64 18.43 14.34 29.78
CA ILE A 64 19.24 14.41 31.01
C ILE A 64 20.73 14.27 30.72
N ARG A 65 21.13 13.41 29.79
CA ARG A 65 22.55 13.27 29.37
C ARG A 65 23.06 14.57 28.76
N ASN A 66 22.29 15.24 27.93
CA ASN A 66 22.65 16.52 27.31
C ASN A 66 22.85 17.57 28.39
N ALA A 67 21.94 17.68 29.36
CA ALA A 67 22.04 18.62 30.46
C ALA A 67 23.29 18.36 31.35
N ILE A 68 23.56 17.09 31.69
CA ILE A 68 24.76 16.72 32.45
C ILE A 68 26.02 16.99 31.63
N GLY A 69 26.04 16.74 30.35
CA GLY A 69 27.14 17.03 29.44
C GLY A 69 27.45 18.54 29.37
N ARG A 70 26.44 19.40 29.41
CA ARG A 70 26.56 20.85 29.38
C ARG A 70 27.02 21.43 30.73
N GLN A 71 26.41 21.03 31.84
CA GLN A 71 26.70 21.63 33.16
C GLN A 71 27.68 20.86 34.04
N GLY A 72 28.07 19.65 33.62
CA GLY A 72 28.85 18.73 34.44
C GLY A 72 28.01 17.95 35.47
N PRO A 73 28.60 16.93 36.11
CA PRO A 73 27.90 16.16 37.13
C PRO A 73 27.63 17.03 38.36
N GLY A 74 26.38 17.14 38.75
CA GLY A 74 25.94 17.94 39.90
C GLY A 74 24.43 17.78 40.16
N SER A 75 23.99 18.19 41.35
CA SER A 75 22.57 18.18 41.70
C SER A 75 22.18 19.57 42.26
N PRO A 76 21.07 20.13 41.86
CA PRO A 76 20.08 19.65 40.88
C PRO A 76 20.51 19.82 39.41
N VAL A 77 20.08 18.92 38.55
CA VAL A 77 20.25 19.06 37.09
C VAL A 77 19.26 20.10 36.57
N GLN A 78 19.79 21.18 35.96
CA GLN A 78 18.96 22.24 35.36
C GLN A 78 18.84 21.96 33.85
N LEU A 79 17.59 21.84 33.38
CA LEU A 79 17.30 21.69 31.95
C LEU A 79 17.13 23.02 31.27
N THR A 80 17.70 23.14 30.08
CA THR A 80 17.47 24.27 29.15
C THR A 80 16.81 23.76 27.88
N PRO A 81 16.16 24.61 27.08
CA PRO A 81 15.53 24.17 25.83
C PRO A 81 16.48 23.43 24.88
N ASP A 82 17.77 23.78 24.89
CA ASP A 82 18.78 23.12 24.03
C ASP A 82 19.14 21.70 24.46
N ASP A 83 18.78 21.31 25.68
CA ASP A 83 19.00 19.94 26.18
C ASP A 83 17.92 18.98 25.73
N PHE A 84 16.77 19.48 25.28
CA PHE A 84 15.63 18.64 24.93
C PHE A 84 15.91 17.82 23.68
N GLU A 85 15.78 16.51 23.84
CA GLU A 85 15.89 15.52 22.80
C GLU A 85 14.56 14.79 22.67
N ILE A 86 14.07 14.66 21.45
CA ILE A 86 12.81 13.99 21.14
C ILE A 86 13.05 12.70 20.35
N GLU A 87 12.19 11.72 20.54
CA GLU A 87 12.21 10.51 19.71
C GLU A 87 11.78 10.89 18.29
N ARG A 88 12.61 10.58 17.31
CA ARG A 88 12.29 10.74 15.90
C ARG A 88 11.20 9.74 15.53
N THR A 89 10.05 10.24 15.16
CA THR A 89 8.95 9.40 14.72
C THR A 89 8.98 9.36 13.19
N GLU A 90 9.39 8.24 12.61
CA GLU A 90 9.19 8.03 11.19
C GLU A 90 7.71 7.79 10.93
N MET A 91 7.14 8.59 10.05
CA MET A 91 5.79 8.36 9.55
C MET A 91 5.85 7.22 8.53
N THR A 92 5.59 6.01 8.97
CA THR A 92 5.31 4.91 8.04
C THR A 92 3.92 5.15 7.43
N THR A 93 3.89 5.60 6.19
CA THR A 93 2.65 5.69 5.43
C THR A 93 2.22 4.28 5.05
N ARG A 94 1.09 3.84 5.58
CA ARG A 94 0.46 2.60 5.13
C ARG A 94 -0.33 2.88 3.87
N ALA A 95 -0.18 2.02 2.87
CA ALA A 95 -1.04 2.02 1.71
C ALA A 95 -2.12 0.94 1.87
N SER A 96 -3.31 1.26 1.35
CA SER A 96 -4.43 0.33 1.28
C SER A 96 -4.85 0.21 -0.18
N THR A 97 -4.56 -0.94 -0.78
CA THR A 97 -4.75 -1.18 -2.20
C THR A 97 -5.88 -2.17 -2.45
N VAL A 98 -6.72 -1.89 -3.41
CA VAL A 98 -7.65 -2.88 -3.97
C VAL A 98 -7.29 -3.12 -5.43
N LEU A 99 -7.01 -4.38 -5.77
CA LEU A 99 -6.85 -4.85 -7.14
C LEU A 99 -8.23 -5.22 -7.69
N MET A 100 -8.66 -4.58 -8.77
CA MET A 100 -9.89 -4.91 -9.49
C MET A 100 -9.54 -5.66 -10.76
N LEU A 101 -10.04 -6.88 -10.91
CA LEU A 101 -9.81 -7.75 -12.08
C LEU A 101 -11.10 -7.91 -12.86
N ASP A 102 -11.06 -7.55 -14.12
CA ASP A 102 -12.14 -7.76 -15.06
C ASP A 102 -12.26 -9.25 -15.43
N LEU A 103 -13.45 -9.80 -15.21
CA LEU A 103 -13.80 -11.20 -15.50
C LEU A 103 -14.82 -11.31 -16.64
N SER A 104 -15.14 -10.21 -17.31
CA SER A 104 -16.11 -10.16 -18.40
C SER A 104 -15.63 -10.98 -19.61
N LEU A 105 -16.56 -11.39 -20.44
CA LEU A 105 -16.30 -12.23 -21.63
C LEU A 105 -15.43 -11.53 -22.68
N SER A 106 -15.38 -10.20 -22.71
CA SER A 106 -14.49 -9.47 -23.61
C SER A 106 -13.01 -9.76 -23.36
N MET A 107 -12.63 -9.99 -22.11
CA MET A 107 -11.26 -10.26 -21.71
C MET A 107 -10.67 -11.52 -22.37
N PRO A 108 -11.30 -12.72 -22.32
CA PRO A 108 -10.79 -13.89 -23.04
C PRO A 108 -10.97 -13.80 -24.55
N MET A 109 -11.98 -13.10 -25.06
CA MET A 109 -12.17 -12.91 -26.52
C MET A 109 -11.04 -12.10 -27.17
N ARG A 110 -10.34 -11.28 -26.38
CA ARG A 110 -9.18 -10.48 -26.80
C ARG A 110 -7.85 -11.04 -26.29
N ASP A 111 -7.83 -12.27 -25.80
CA ASP A 111 -6.67 -12.93 -25.18
C ASP A 111 -6.07 -12.17 -23.97
N ASN A 112 -6.81 -11.26 -23.37
CA ASN A 112 -6.35 -10.41 -22.26
C ASN A 112 -6.51 -11.04 -20.88
N PHE A 113 -7.38 -12.04 -20.71
CA PHE A 113 -7.70 -12.61 -19.40
C PHE A 113 -6.49 -13.26 -18.71
N LEU A 114 -5.75 -14.11 -19.41
CA LEU A 114 -4.57 -14.78 -18.83
C LEU A 114 -3.45 -13.82 -18.49
N PRO A 115 -3.10 -12.83 -19.34
CA PRO A 115 -2.18 -11.75 -18.98
C PRO A 115 -2.66 -10.96 -17.75
N ALA A 116 -3.92 -10.54 -17.71
CA ALA A 116 -4.50 -9.79 -16.60
C ALA A 116 -4.43 -10.56 -15.27
N LYS A 117 -4.78 -11.84 -15.30
CA LYS A 117 -4.68 -12.75 -14.15
C LYS A 117 -3.23 -12.89 -13.66
N LYS A 118 -2.26 -13.03 -14.57
CA LYS A 118 -0.83 -13.08 -14.23
C LYS A 118 -0.36 -11.79 -13.57
N VAL A 119 -0.75 -10.64 -14.11
CA VAL A 119 -0.43 -9.32 -13.56
C VAL A 119 -1.03 -9.17 -12.15
N THR A 120 -2.30 -9.54 -11.96
CA THR A 120 -2.95 -9.50 -10.64
C THR A 120 -2.22 -10.37 -9.61
N MET A 121 -1.86 -11.60 -9.99
CA MET A 121 -1.10 -12.52 -9.12
C MET A 121 0.28 -11.96 -8.76
N ALA A 122 0.94 -11.35 -9.73
CA ALA A 122 2.27 -10.79 -9.56
C ALA A 122 2.23 -9.54 -8.66
N LEU A 123 1.28 -8.62 -8.88
CA LEU A 123 1.04 -7.46 -8.02
C LEU A 123 0.73 -7.89 -6.58
N HIS A 124 -0.16 -8.87 -6.42
CA HIS A 124 -0.45 -9.43 -5.10
C HIS A 124 0.82 -9.96 -4.43
N SER A 125 1.62 -10.76 -5.13
CA SER A 125 2.86 -11.34 -4.59
C SER A 125 3.87 -10.25 -4.22
N LEU A 126 4.02 -9.22 -5.05
CA LEU A 126 4.93 -8.10 -4.83
C LEU A 126 4.52 -7.30 -3.59
N ILE A 127 3.27 -6.82 -3.55
CA ILE A 127 2.77 -5.99 -2.44
C ILE A 127 2.84 -6.78 -1.12
N SER A 128 2.38 -8.03 -1.10
CA SER A 128 2.39 -8.85 0.11
C SER A 128 3.80 -9.19 0.61
N SER A 129 4.80 -9.26 -0.28
CA SER A 129 6.19 -9.58 0.10
C SER A 129 6.98 -8.34 0.52
N GLN A 130 6.81 -7.22 -0.15
CA GLN A 130 7.56 -5.99 0.13
C GLN A 130 6.89 -5.09 1.16
N TYR A 131 5.57 -5.11 1.22
CA TYR A 131 4.76 -4.27 2.10
C TYR A 131 3.78 -5.10 2.94
N PRO A 132 4.27 -6.01 3.82
CA PRO A 132 3.41 -6.96 4.55
C PRO A 132 2.43 -6.28 5.53
N ARG A 133 2.60 -5.00 5.81
CA ARG A 133 1.72 -4.20 6.68
C ARG A 133 0.63 -3.45 5.92
N ASP A 134 0.73 -3.42 4.60
CA ASP A 134 -0.25 -2.76 3.75
C ASP A 134 -1.47 -3.66 3.56
N TYR A 135 -2.64 -3.03 3.45
CA TYR A 135 -3.85 -3.75 3.12
C TYR A 135 -3.92 -4.02 1.63
N LEU A 136 -4.25 -5.25 1.27
CA LEU A 136 -4.46 -5.65 -0.12
C LEU A 136 -5.75 -6.45 -0.25
N GLY A 137 -6.75 -5.87 -0.90
CA GLY A 137 -8.00 -6.52 -1.29
C GLY A 137 -8.02 -6.88 -2.76
N ILE A 138 -8.81 -7.89 -3.14
CA ILE A 138 -8.98 -8.29 -4.53
C ILE A 138 -10.48 -8.35 -4.84
N VAL A 139 -10.89 -7.71 -5.92
CA VAL A 139 -12.27 -7.67 -6.40
C VAL A 139 -12.30 -8.13 -7.85
N GLY A 140 -13.09 -9.17 -8.14
CA GLY A 140 -13.45 -9.53 -9.50
C GLY A 140 -14.75 -8.85 -9.89
N PHE A 141 -14.88 -8.45 -11.14
CA PHE A 141 -16.10 -7.84 -11.64
C PHE A 141 -16.40 -8.27 -13.09
N ALA A 142 -17.67 -8.52 -13.35
CA ALA A 142 -18.25 -8.74 -14.65
C ALA A 142 -19.64 -8.07 -14.65
N GLU A 143 -20.74 -8.76 -14.86
CA GLU A 143 -22.10 -8.24 -14.64
C GLU A 143 -22.37 -7.89 -13.18
N SER A 144 -21.78 -8.64 -12.27
CA SER A 144 -21.71 -8.36 -10.83
C SER A 144 -20.26 -8.37 -10.35
N ALA A 145 -20.04 -7.83 -9.15
CA ALA A 145 -18.71 -7.80 -8.54
C ALA A 145 -18.70 -8.49 -7.18
N PHE A 146 -17.59 -9.09 -6.83
CA PHE A 146 -17.39 -9.81 -5.58
C PHE A 146 -15.92 -9.72 -5.12
N GLU A 147 -15.74 -9.75 -3.81
CA GLU A 147 -14.42 -9.89 -3.20
C GLU A 147 -14.00 -11.36 -3.20
N PHE A 148 -12.73 -11.63 -3.47
CA PHE A 148 -12.18 -12.96 -3.31
C PHE A 148 -10.80 -12.94 -2.63
N LYS A 149 -10.47 -14.07 -2.00
CA LYS A 149 -9.20 -14.22 -1.31
C LYS A 149 -8.07 -14.48 -2.30
N PRO A 150 -6.83 -14.06 -1.99
CA PRO A 150 -5.67 -14.30 -2.85
C PRO A 150 -5.47 -15.77 -3.24
N GLN A 151 -5.80 -16.69 -2.35
CA GLN A 151 -5.68 -18.13 -2.58
C GLN A 151 -6.61 -18.64 -3.69
N GLN A 152 -7.73 -17.95 -3.92
CA GLN A 152 -8.70 -18.28 -4.96
C GLN A 152 -8.27 -17.76 -6.35
N LEU A 153 -7.34 -16.81 -6.40
CA LEU A 153 -6.91 -16.17 -7.63
C LEU A 153 -6.41 -17.14 -8.73
N PRO A 154 -5.65 -18.21 -8.41
CA PRO A 154 -5.25 -19.20 -9.42
C PRO A 154 -6.44 -19.94 -10.05
N GLU A 155 -7.53 -20.12 -9.30
CA GLU A 155 -8.73 -20.87 -9.73
C GLU A 155 -9.77 -19.97 -10.40
N VAL A 156 -9.66 -18.64 -10.25
CA VAL A 156 -10.59 -17.69 -10.87
C VAL A 156 -10.58 -17.84 -12.37
N SER A 157 -11.77 -18.00 -12.94
CA SER A 157 -12.04 -18.00 -14.37
C SER A 157 -12.85 -16.76 -14.75
N TRP A 158 -12.96 -16.49 -16.05
CA TRP A 158 -13.87 -15.47 -16.54
C TRP A 158 -15.32 -15.90 -16.36
N ASP A 159 -16.19 -14.93 -16.24
CA ASP A 159 -17.63 -15.14 -16.27
C ASP A 159 -18.12 -15.12 -17.73
N TYR A 160 -19.10 -15.95 -18.06
CA TYR A 160 -19.76 -15.90 -19.37
C TYR A 160 -20.71 -14.72 -19.51
N ALA A 161 -20.75 -13.82 -18.54
CA ALA A 161 -21.55 -12.61 -18.56
C ALA A 161 -20.97 -11.58 -19.54
N TYR A 162 -21.84 -11.01 -20.37
CA TYR A 162 -21.45 -9.98 -21.34
C TYR A 162 -21.29 -8.58 -20.71
N GLY A 163 -21.72 -8.40 -19.47
CA GLY A 163 -21.71 -7.12 -18.79
C GLY A 163 -20.40 -6.85 -18.07
N THR A 164 -19.92 -5.60 -18.16
CA THR A 164 -18.77 -5.11 -17.40
C THR A 164 -19.25 -4.01 -16.46
N ASN A 165 -19.63 -4.39 -15.23
CA ASN A 165 -20.19 -3.49 -14.22
C ASN A 165 -19.09 -2.94 -13.32
N MET A 166 -18.35 -1.96 -13.82
CA MET A 166 -17.30 -1.27 -13.06
C MET A 166 -17.87 -0.56 -11.82
N GLN A 167 -19.10 -0.03 -11.90
CA GLN A 167 -19.77 0.66 -10.80
C GLN A 167 -19.86 -0.25 -9.58
N HIS A 168 -20.35 -1.48 -9.75
CA HIS A 168 -20.45 -2.46 -8.67
C HIS A 168 -19.07 -2.81 -8.12
N GLY A 169 -18.06 -2.98 -8.99
CA GLY A 169 -16.67 -3.19 -8.59
C GLY A 169 -16.16 -2.06 -7.70
N PHE A 170 -16.35 -0.80 -8.11
CA PHE A 170 -15.96 0.37 -7.30
C PHE A 170 -16.71 0.47 -5.98
N MET A 171 -17.99 0.10 -5.94
CA MET A 171 -18.75 0.09 -4.68
C MET A 171 -18.16 -0.89 -3.66
N ILE A 172 -17.78 -2.09 -4.09
CA ILE A 172 -17.11 -3.07 -3.24
C ILE A 172 -15.73 -2.57 -2.83
N ALA A 173 -14.92 -2.10 -3.77
CA ALA A 173 -13.60 -1.56 -3.50
C ALA A 173 -13.65 -0.40 -2.48
N ARG A 174 -14.58 0.53 -2.65
CA ARG A 174 -14.82 1.64 -1.71
C ARG A 174 -15.20 1.14 -0.32
N ARG A 175 -16.06 0.12 -0.23
CA ARG A 175 -16.47 -0.48 1.05
C ARG A 175 -15.26 -1.12 1.77
N LEU A 176 -14.39 -1.82 1.05
CA LEU A 176 -13.17 -2.42 1.59
C LEU A 176 -12.21 -1.36 2.09
N LEU A 177 -11.92 -0.36 1.25
CA LEU A 177 -11.01 0.74 1.59
C LEU A 177 -11.56 1.65 2.67
N GLY A 178 -12.89 1.75 2.81
CA GLY A 178 -13.53 2.54 3.86
C GLY A 178 -13.19 2.07 5.28
N ARG A 179 -12.84 0.80 5.44
CA ARG A 179 -12.46 0.17 6.71
C ARG A 179 -10.97 0.26 7.01
N GLN A 180 -10.18 0.78 6.06
CA GLN A 180 -8.72 0.82 6.14
C GLN A 180 -8.21 2.23 6.42
N SER A 181 -7.01 2.31 7.01
CA SER A 181 -6.28 3.56 7.24
C SER A 181 -5.20 3.76 6.18
N GLY A 182 -4.59 4.95 6.15
CA GLY A 182 -3.50 5.28 5.24
C GLY A 182 -3.96 5.73 3.86
N THR A 183 -3.03 5.75 2.91
CA THR A 183 -3.30 6.13 1.51
C THR A 183 -4.10 5.04 0.82
N LYS A 184 -5.23 5.40 0.21
CA LYS A 184 -6.16 4.46 -0.43
C LYS A 184 -6.00 4.54 -1.93
N GLN A 185 -5.81 3.37 -2.58
CA GLN A 185 -5.67 3.28 -4.02
C GLN A 185 -6.41 2.08 -4.59
N ILE A 186 -6.83 2.21 -5.84
CA ILE A 186 -7.45 1.15 -6.62
C ILE A 186 -6.61 0.96 -7.88
N ILE A 187 -6.22 -0.27 -8.16
CA ILE A 187 -5.56 -0.67 -9.40
C ILE A 187 -6.54 -1.56 -10.16
N MET A 188 -6.99 -1.10 -11.31
CA MET A 188 -7.95 -1.82 -12.13
C MET A 188 -7.26 -2.40 -13.37
N ILE A 189 -7.56 -3.66 -13.66
CA ILE A 189 -7.04 -4.41 -14.81
C ILE A 189 -8.25 -4.83 -15.63
N THR A 190 -8.43 -4.18 -16.78
CA THR A 190 -9.60 -4.33 -17.65
C THR A 190 -9.20 -4.02 -19.10
N ASP A 191 -10.02 -4.40 -20.05
CA ASP A 191 -9.92 -3.97 -21.45
C ASP A 191 -10.66 -2.63 -21.73
N GLY A 192 -11.27 -2.06 -20.70
CA GLY A 192 -11.69 -0.65 -20.69
C GLY A 192 -13.12 -0.36 -21.18
N GLU A 193 -13.95 -1.36 -21.43
CA GLU A 193 -15.32 -1.14 -21.97
C GLU A 193 -16.41 -1.39 -20.90
N PRO A 194 -16.87 -0.35 -20.15
CA PRO A 194 -18.00 -0.51 -19.24
C PRO A 194 -19.29 -0.66 -20.05
N THR A 195 -19.99 -1.80 -19.88
CA THR A 195 -21.22 -2.10 -20.64
C THR A 195 -22.43 -2.34 -19.74
N ALA A 196 -22.25 -2.37 -18.42
CA ALA A 196 -23.31 -2.58 -17.45
C ALA A 196 -23.20 -1.61 -16.28
N HIS A 197 -24.31 -1.30 -15.63
CA HIS A 197 -24.40 -0.44 -14.46
C HIS A 197 -25.49 -0.94 -13.51
N ILE A 198 -25.46 -0.50 -12.27
CA ILE A 198 -26.52 -0.72 -11.30
C ILE A 198 -27.64 0.29 -11.61
N GLY A 199 -28.85 -0.21 -11.87
CA GLY A 199 -30.06 0.59 -12.04
C GLY A 199 -30.59 1.15 -10.71
#